data_fb164a0641682e27a2c1d49459fb1d91
#
_entry.id   fb164a0641682e27a2c1d49459fb1d91
#
_cell.length_a   1.000
_cell.length_b   1.000
_cell.length_c   1.000
_cell.angle_alpha   90.00
_cell.angle_beta   90.00
_cell.angle_gamma   90.00
#
_symmetry.space_group_name_H-M   'P 1'
#
loop_
_entity.id
_entity.type
_entity.pdbx_description
1 polymer ?
#
loop_
_entity_poly.entity_id
_entity_poly.type
_entity_poly.pdbx_seq_one_letter_code
_entity_poly.pdbx_strand_id
1 'polypeptide(L)'
;TIREHTRIGDHVSVGTLSDIQGYCTLEDYVHMHSNVHVGQQSIVHRFAWIFPYVVLTNDPQPPSMKMLGVEIGPFAVVSTGTVVLPGVHIGQDALIGAASVVTKDVPMETVVFGNPAKPHGSVRDIKDDEGQSTYPWRFHFERGMPWEGIGYETWKEQN
;
A
#
# COMPACT_ATOMS: atom_id res chain seq x y z
N THR A 1 12.40 -4.12 -12.35
CA THR A 1 13.77 -4.07 -11.77
C THR A 1 13.68 -3.99 -10.26
N ILE A 2 14.60 -4.67 -9.57
CA ILE A 2 14.80 -4.55 -8.11
C ILE A 2 16.27 -4.16 -7.94
N ARG A 3 16.51 -3.05 -7.24
CA ARG A 3 17.84 -2.49 -7.10
C ARG A 3 18.50 -2.87 -5.77
N GLU A 4 19.77 -2.51 -5.64
CA GLU A 4 20.66 -2.85 -4.55
C GLU A 4 20.14 -2.51 -3.16
N HIS A 5 20.54 -3.26 -2.17
CA HIS A 5 20.21 -3.08 -0.75
C HIS A 5 18.69 -3.10 -0.44
N THR A 6 17.87 -3.56 -1.37
CA THR A 6 16.44 -3.77 -1.14
C THR A 6 16.20 -5.10 -0.44
N ARG A 7 15.38 -5.07 0.61
CA ARG A 7 14.95 -6.27 1.35
C ARG A 7 13.56 -6.67 0.90
N ILE A 8 13.38 -7.94 0.62
CA ILE A 8 12.10 -8.51 0.21
C ILE A 8 11.78 -9.68 1.12
N GLY A 9 10.62 -9.62 1.74
CA GLY A 9 10.07 -10.66 2.61
C GLY A 9 9.56 -11.88 1.84
N ASP A 10 8.92 -12.76 2.57
CA ASP A 10 8.35 -13.98 2.02
C ASP A 10 7.00 -13.71 1.33
N HIS A 11 6.68 -14.50 0.31
CA HIS A 11 5.40 -14.43 -0.43
C HIS A 11 5.09 -13.06 -1.05
N VAL A 12 6.10 -12.23 -1.32
CA VAL A 12 5.93 -10.95 -2.02
C VAL A 12 5.70 -11.20 -3.51
N SER A 13 4.69 -10.55 -4.08
CA SER A 13 4.49 -10.55 -5.52
C SER A 13 4.80 -9.18 -6.12
N VAL A 14 5.56 -9.18 -7.22
CA VAL A 14 5.92 -7.96 -7.96
C VAL A 14 5.52 -8.11 -9.41
N GLY A 15 4.58 -7.29 -9.83
CA GLY A 15 4.06 -7.31 -11.20
C GLY A 15 5.06 -6.81 -12.24
N THR A 16 4.78 -7.17 -13.49
CA THR A 16 5.63 -6.87 -14.65
C THR A 16 5.88 -5.36 -14.81
N LEU A 17 7.09 -5.01 -15.23
CA LEU A 17 7.54 -3.63 -15.47
C LEU A 17 7.55 -2.73 -14.22
N SER A 18 7.48 -3.31 -13.04
CA SER A 18 7.67 -2.53 -11.81
C SER A 18 9.15 -2.25 -11.55
N ASP A 19 9.45 -1.09 -10.98
CA ASP A 19 10.80 -0.64 -10.64
C ASP A 19 10.88 -0.29 -9.15
N ILE A 20 11.62 -1.10 -8.41
CA ILE A 20 11.87 -0.90 -6.99
C ILE A 20 13.29 -0.37 -6.85
N GLN A 21 13.40 0.87 -6.42
CA GLN A 21 14.67 1.56 -6.22
C GLN A 21 15.45 0.95 -5.05
N GLY A 22 16.71 1.35 -4.88
CA GLY A 22 17.56 0.82 -3.82
C GLY A 22 17.12 1.20 -2.40
N TYR A 23 17.60 0.44 -1.42
CA TYR A 23 17.37 0.67 0.01
C TYR A 23 15.90 0.60 0.44
N CYS A 24 15.05 -0.08 -0.32
CA CYS A 24 13.65 -0.30 0.03
C CYS A 24 13.48 -1.54 0.91
N THR A 25 12.32 -1.62 1.58
CA THR A 25 11.88 -2.81 2.29
C THR A 25 10.46 -3.16 1.87
N LEU A 26 10.26 -4.36 1.37
CA LEU A 26 8.94 -4.95 1.14
C LEU A 26 8.79 -6.10 2.13
N GLU A 27 7.85 -6.00 3.05
CA GLU A 27 7.60 -7.05 4.04
C GLU A 27 6.78 -8.20 3.45
N ASP A 28 6.52 -9.23 4.25
CA ASP A 28 5.84 -10.44 3.83
C ASP A 28 4.44 -10.18 3.25
N TYR A 29 4.09 -10.95 2.24
CA TYR A 29 2.78 -10.90 1.59
C TYR A 29 2.42 -9.54 0.97
N VAL A 30 3.38 -8.66 0.72
CA VAL A 30 3.13 -7.46 -0.08
C VAL A 30 2.74 -7.86 -1.49
N HIS A 31 1.63 -7.32 -1.96
CA HIS A 31 1.13 -7.57 -3.31
C HIS A 31 1.23 -6.32 -4.17
N MET A 32 2.15 -6.35 -5.13
CA MET A 32 2.40 -5.23 -6.04
C MET A 32 2.02 -5.62 -7.46
N HIS A 33 1.12 -4.86 -8.05
CA HIS A 33 0.73 -5.01 -9.45
C HIS A 33 1.79 -4.47 -10.43
N SER A 34 1.47 -4.50 -11.71
CA SER A 34 2.38 -4.08 -12.78
C SER A 34 2.56 -2.57 -12.86
N ASN A 35 3.71 -2.14 -13.41
CA ASN A 35 4.03 -0.72 -13.65
C ASN A 35 4.03 0.14 -12.38
N VAL A 36 4.43 -0.41 -11.26
CA VAL A 36 4.57 0.33 -9.99
C VAL A 36 6.00 0.86 -9.88
N HIS A 37 6.15 2.12 -9.48
CA HIS A 37 7.45 2.69 -9.14
C HIS A 37 7.55 2.91 -7.64
N VAL A 38 8.59 2.36 -7.02
CA VAL A 38 8.89 2.51 -5.59
C VAL A 38 10.18 3.29 -5.43
N GLY A 39 10.08 4.54 -5.00
CA GLY A 39 11.21 5.42 -4.77
C GLY A 39 12.11 4.94 -3.63
N GLN A 40 13.40 5.33 -3.66
CA GLN A 40 14.39 4.91 -2.66
C GLN A 40 13.93 5.11 -1.23
N GLN A 41 14.39 4.23 -0.33
CA GLN A 41 14.11 4.25 1.11
C GLN A 41 12.64 4.06 1.49
N SER A 42 11.80 3.63 0.55
CA SER A 42 10.40 3.32 0.86
C SER A 42 10.27 2.01 1.63
N ILE A 43 9.26 1.96 2.49
CA ILE A 43 8.91 0.78 3.28
C ILE A 43 7.45 0.42 2.97
N VAL A 44 7.24 -0.81 2.55
CA VAL A 44 5.89 -1.35 2.35
C VAL A 44 5.70 -2.50 3.32
N HIS A 45 4.81 -2.30 4.28
CA HIS A 45 4.56 -3.27 5.33
C HIS A 45 3.69 -4.43 4.85
N ARG A 46 3.72 -5.51 5.61
CA ARG A 46 3.07 -6.79 5.30
C ARG A 46 1.61 -6.63 4.88
N PHE A 47 1.21 -7.45 3.91
CA PHE A 47 -0.16 -7.50 3.39
C PHE A 47 -0.66 -6.22 2.73
N ALA A 48 0.19 -5.23 2.45
CA ALA A 48 -0.22 -4.07 1.67
C ALA A 48 -0.43 -4.43 0.20
N TRP A 49 -1.42 -3.79 -0.43
CA TRP A 49 -1.74 -3.94 -1.84
C TRP A 49 -1.44 -2.64 -2.60
N ILE A 50 -0.59 -2.74 -3.61
CA ILE A 50 -0.20 -1.62 -4.47
C ILE A 50 -0.68 -1.93 -5.88
N PHE A 51 -1.64 -1.14 -6.36
CA PHE A 51 -2.28 -1.35 -7.65
C PHE A 51 -1.49 -0.76 -8.83
N PRO A 52 -1.89 -1.07 -10.09
CA PRO A 52 -1.09 -0.65 -11.26
C PRO A 52 -0.85 0.85 -11.34
N TYR A 53 0.32 1.23 -11.85
CA TYR A 53 0.72 2.63 -12.10
C TYR A 53 0.81 3.52 -10.85
N VAL A 54 0.93 2.93 -9.66
CA VAL A 54 1.24 3.69 -8.45
C VAL A 54 2.69 4.14 -8.48
N VAL A 55 2.93 5.39 -8.05
CA VAL A 55 4.25 5.98 -7.95
C VAL A 55 4.49 6.46 -6.52
N LEU A 56 5.42 5.81 -5.82
CA LEU A 56 5.93 6.27 -4.53
C LEU A 56 7.19 7.10 -4.80
N THR A 57 7.11 8.40 -4.53
CA THR A 57 8.21 9.33 -4.80
C THR A 57 9.15 9.45 -3.59
N ASN A 58 10.35 10.02 -3.77
CA ASN A 58 11.37 10.05 -2.72
C ASN A 58 12.19 11.34 -2.63
N ASP A 59 12.06 12.23 -3.61
CA ASP A 59 12.80 13.51 -3.62
C ASP A 59 11.85 14.67 -3.32
N PRO A 60 11.96 15.31 -2.13
CA PRO A 60 11.04 16.37 -1.72
C PRO A 60 11.22 17.68 -2.49
N GLN A 61 12.36 17.89 -3.13
CA GLN A 61 12.70 19.12 -3.88
C GLN A 61 13.56 18.78 -5.11
N PRO A 62 13.02 18.03 -6.09
CA PRO A 62 13.81 17.48 -7.18
C PRO A 62 14.47 18.57 -8.07
N PRO A 63 15.79 18.43 -8.39
CA PRO A 63 16.69 17.40 -7.87
C PRO A 63 17.33 17.82 -6.56
N SER A 64 17.32 16.96 -5.55
CA SER A 64 17.98 17.24 -4.27
C SER A 64 18.82 16.05 -3.79
N MET A 65 19.69 16.32 -2.80
CA MET A 65 20.49 15.28 -2.15
C MET A 65 19.70 14.58 -1.03
N LYS A 66 18.52 15.08 -0.70
CA LYS A 66 17.68 14.54 0.37
C LYS A 66 16.72 13.50 -0.20
N MET A 67 16.74 12.31 0.37
CA MET A 67 15.81 11.23 0.04
C MET A 67 14.87 10.96 1.21
N LEU A 68 13.58 10.93 0.93
CA LEU A 68 12.53 10.62 1.89
C LEU A 68 11.62 9.55 1.29
N GLY A 69 11.79 8.31 1.71
CA GLY A 69 10.91 7.23 1.26
C GLY A 69 9.47 7.40 1.75
N VAL A 70 8.56 6.74 1.08
CA VAL A 70 7.17 6.60 1.50
C VAL A 70 7.04 5.38 2.39
N GLU A 71 6.19 5.45 3.40
CA GLU A 71 5.86 4.31 4.25
C GLU A 71 4.40 3.91 4.07
N ILE A 72 4.16 2.67 3.65
CA ILE A 72 2.82 2.09 3.47
C ILE A 72 2.56 1.12 4.60
N GLY A 73 1.57 1.41 5.43
CA GLY A 73 1.21 0.60 6.60
C GLY A 73 0.62 -0.77 6.24
N PRO A 74 0.59 -1.69 7.23
CA PRO A 74 0.06 -3.04 7.02
C PRO A 74 -1.38 -3.00 6.51
N PHE A 75 -1.70 -3.91 5.58
CA PHE A 75 -3.04 -4.06 4.99
C PHE A 75 -3.57 -2.83 4.25
N ALA A 76 -2.78 -1.76 4.11
CA ALA A 76 -3.20 -0.58 3.34
C ALA A 76 -3.35 -0.93 1.86
N VAL A 77 -4.26 -0.22 1.20
CA VAL A 77 -4.53 -0.37 -0.23
C VAL A 77 -4.27 0.95 -0.94
N VAL A 78 -3.36 0.94 -1.90
CA VAL A 78 -3.05 2.10 -2.74
C VAL A 78 -3.55 1.81 -4.15
N SER A 79 -4.63 2.48 -4.54
CA SER A 79 -5.32 2.19 -5.80
C SER A 79 -4.61 2.77 -7.03
N THR A 80 -5.01 2.25 -8.19
CA THR A 80 -4.41 2.51 -9.50
C THR A 80 -4.14 3.99 -9.78
N GLY A 81 -2.93 4.26 -10.28
CA GLY A 81 -2.54 5.60 -10.74
C GLY A 81 -2.30 6.63 -9.65
N THR A 82 -2.24 6.21 -8.39
CA THR A 82 -1.95 7.10 -7.26
C THR A 82 -0.49 7.53 -7.24
N VAL A 83 -0.25 8.79 -6.92
CA VAL A 83 1.08 9.35 -6.64
C VAL A 83 1.15 9.69 -5.15
N VAL A 84 2.18 9.19 -4.47
CA VAL A 84 2.43 9.49 -3.05
C VAL A 84 3.70 10.33 -2.93
N LEU A 85 3.60 11.49 -2.27
CA LEU A 85 4.71 12.42 -2.13
C LEU A 85 5.76 11.92 -1.11
N PRO A 86 7.02 12.40 -1.21
CA PRO A 86 8.11 11.94 -0.36
C PRO A 86 7.84 12.11 1.12
N GLY A 87 8.20 11.11 1.92
CA GLY A 87 8.07 11.13 3.37
C GLY A 87 6.64 10.93 3.90
N VAL A 88 5.66 10.69 3.04
CA VAL A 88 4.28 10.42 3.46
C VAL A 88 4.17 9.03 4.09
N HIS A 89 3.44 8.94 5.20
CA HIS A 89 3.06 7.71 5.87
C HIS A 89 1.58 7.41 5.64
N ILE A 90 1.29 6.25 5.09
CA ILE A 90 -0.08 5.74 4.93
C ILE A 90 -0.35 4.73 6.04
N GLY A 91 -1.35 4.99 6.87
CA GLY A 91 -1.67 4.18 8.04
C GLY A 91 -2.22 2.79 7.69
N GLN A 92 -2.18 1.91 8.70
CA GLN A 92 -2.72 0.55 8.59
C GLN A 92 -4.18 0.57 8.12
N ASP A 93 -4.55 -0.36 7.24
CA ASP A 93 -5.91 -0.50 6.70
C ASP A 93 -6.45 0.73 5.96
N ALA A 94 -5.64 1.74 5.70
CA ALA A 94 -6.08 2.89 4.91
C ALA A 94 -6.34 2.49 3.45
N LEU A 95 -7.28 3.20 2.83
CA LEU A 95 -7.61 3.02 1.42
C LEU A 95 -7.40 4.33 0.67
N ILE A 96 -6.52 4.29 -0.32
CA ILE A 96 -6.27 5.42 -1.21
C ILE A 96 -7.03 5.19 -2.51
N GLY A 97 -7.93 6.09 -2.84
CA GLY A 97 -8.71 6.02 -4.08
C GLY A 97 -7.86 6.22 -5.34
N ALA A 98 -8.32 5.68 -6.46
CA ALA A 98 -7.58 5.73 -7.72
C ALA A 98 -7.30 7.17 -8.19
N ALA A 99 -6.19 7.35 -8.90
CA ALA A 99 -5.72 8.63 -9.46
C ALA A 99 -5.56 9.76 -8.43
N SER A 100 -5.30 9.41 -7.18
CA SER A 100 -5.07 10.38 -6.09
C SER A 100 -3.64 10.90 -6.08
N VAL A 101 -3.47 12.10 -5.53
CA VAL A 101 -2.15 12.65 -5.19
C VAL A 101 -2.09 12.86 -3.68
N VAL A 102 -1.39 11.95 -2.98
CA VAL A 102 -1.31 11.94 -1.52
C VAL A 102 -0.17 12.85 -1.07
N THR A 103 -0.49 13.97 -0.46
CA THR A 103 0.47 15.01 -0.07
C THR A 103 0.74 15.06 1.43
N LYS A 104 -0.04 14.35 2.24
CA LYS A 104 0.03 14.32 3.72
C LYS A 104 -0.17 12.91 4.23
N ASP A 105 0.29 12.66 5.45
CA ASP A 105 0.05 11.41 6.13
C ASP A 105 -1.44 11.05 6.19
N VAL A 106 -1.70 9.76 6.06
CA VAL A 106 -3.06 9.21 6.08
C VAL A 106 -3.24 8.38 7.35
N PRO A 107 -4.20 8.72 8.21
CA PRO A 107 -4.49 7.93 9.40
C PRO A 107 -4.94 6.51 9.06
N MET A 108 -4.79 5.60 10.02
CA MET A 108 -5.29 4.24 9.89
C MET A 108 -6.78 4.21 9.58
N GLU A 109 -7.22 3.16 8.87
CA GLU A 109 -8.64 2.91 8.52
C GLU A 109 -9.35 4.08 7.82
N THR A 110 -8.61 4.99 7.22
CA THR A 110 -9.16 6.19 6.56
C THR A 110 -9.20 6.03 5.05
N VAL A 111 -10.29 6.46 4.44
CA VAL A 111 -10.42 6.61 2.99
C VAL A 111 -9.95 8.00 2.60
N VAL A 112 -8.98 8.08 1.67
CA VAL A 112 -8.59 9.36 1.07
C VAL A 112 -8.61 9.24 -0.45
N PHE A 113 -8.99 10.30 -1.14
CA PHE A 113 -8.88 10.41 -2.59
C PHE A 113 -8.86 11.85 -3.07
N GLY A 114 -8.50 12.05 -4.32
CA GLY A 114 -8.47 13.35 -4.99
C GLY A 114 -7.04 13.88 -5.20
N ASN A 115 -6.96 15.08 -5.78
CA ASN A 115 -5.72 15.82 -5.99
C ASN A 115 -5.88 17.28 -5.54
N PRO A 116 -5.34 17.68 -4.37
CA PRO A 116 -4.70 16.81 -3.37
C PRO A 116 -5.70 15.84 -2.73
N ALA A 117 -5.23 14.66 -2.30
CA ALA A 117 -6.06 13.69 -1.62
C ALA A 117 -6.53 14.21 -0.25
N LYS A 118 -7.80 13.99 0.05
CA LYS A 118 -8.44 14.42 1.30
C LYS A 118 -9.22 13.26 1.94
N PRO A 119 -9.37 13.24 3.28
CA PRO A 119 -10.19 12.26 3.97
C PRO A 119 -11.67 12.32 3.56
N HIS A 120 -12.26 11.13 3.39
CA HIS A 120 -13.68 10.95 3.03
C HIS A 120 -14.38 9.93 3.94
N GLY A 121 -13.87 9.71 5.14
CA GLY A 121 -14.48 8.84 6.12
C GLY A 121 -13.65 7.59 6.42
N SER A 122 -14.28 6.63 7.10
CA SER A 122 -13.68 5.36 7.47
C SER A 122 -13.86 4.31 6.37
N VAL A 123 -12.87 3.43 6.22
CA VAL A 123 -13.00 2.26 5.35
C VAL A 123 -14.17 1.35 5.76
N ARG A 124 -14.57 1.37 7.04
CA ARG A 124 -15.68 0.57 7.55
C ARG A 124 -17.05 1.03 7.03
N ASP A 125 -17.13 2.24 6.50
CA ASP A 125 -18.36 2.78 5.90
C ASP A 125 -18.58 2.33 4.45
N ILE A 126 -17.58 1.69 3.85
CA ILE A 126 -17.67 1.15 2.50
C ILE A 126 -18.51 -0.12 2.51
N LYS A 127 -19.56 -0.11 1.70
CA LYS A 127 -20.52 -1.21 1.55
C LYS A 127 -20.52 -1.72 0.11
N ASP A 128 -20.79 -3.01 -0.06
CA ASP A 128 -21.12 -3.59 -1.35
C ASP A 128 -22.59 -3.32 -1.75
N ASP A 129 -22.99 -3.86 -2.89
CA ASP A 129 -24.36 -3.71 -3.42
C ASP A 129 -25.42 -4.36 -2.52
N GLU A 130 -25.01 -5.26 -1.63
CA GLU A 130 -25.90 -5.94 -0.67
C GLU A 130 -25.91 -5.21 0.70
N GLY A 131 -25.18 -4.08 0.83
CA GLY A 131 -25.07 -3.28 2.05
C GLY A 131 -24.12 -3.86 3.10
N GLN A 132 -23.29 -4.84 2.74
CA GLN A 132 -22.33 -5.45 3.65
C GLN A 132 -20.99 -4.72 3.62
N SER A 133 -20.30 -4.71 4.76
CA SER A 133 -18.95 -4.11 4.88
C SER A 133 -17.94 -4.92 4.07
N THR A 134 -17.07 -4.23 3.32
CA THR A 134 -16.03 -4.85 2.50
C THR A 134 -14.61 -4.54 3.00
N TYR A 135 -14.49 -3.66 3.99
CA TYR A 135 -13.22 -3.28 4.61
C TYR A 135 -13.30 -3.29 6.14
N PRO A 136 -12.19 -3.51 6.84
CA PRO A 136 -10.86 -3.85 6.33
C PRO A 136 -10.87 -5.15 5.54
N TRP A 137 -10.23 -5.15 4.40
CA TRP A 137 -10.32 -6.22 3.39
C TRP A 137 -9.92 -7.61 3.92
N ARG A 138 -9.01 -7.71 4.87
CA ARG A 138 -8.53 -8.98 5.44
C ARG A 138 -9.61 -9.83 6.09
N PHE A 139 -10.74 -9.23 6.46
CA PHE A 139 -11.90 -9.95 7.01
C PHE A 139 -12.86 -10.45 5.92
N HIS A 140 -12.64 -10.05 4.67
CA HIS A 140 -13.55 -10.29 3.56
C HIS A 140 -12.88 -10.94 2.33
N PHE A 141 -11.54 -11.09 2.36
CA PHE A 141 -10.76 -11.64 1.27
C PHE A 141 -9.73 -12.63 1.80
N GLU A 142 -9.71 -13.85 1.23
CA GLU A 142 -8.85 -14.94 1.70
C GLU A 142 -7.94 -15.51 0.61
N ARG A 143 -8.32 -15.38 -0.67
CA ARG A 143 -7.62 -16.04 -1.79
C ARG A 143 -6.13 -15.68 -1.85
N GLY A 144 -5.27 -16.71 -1.72
CA GLY A 144 -3.82 -16.55 -1.73
C GLY A 144 -3.24 -16.00 -0.44
N MET A 145 -4.05 -15.85 0.61
CA MET A 145 -3.61 -15.39 1.91
C MET A 145 -3.36 -16.56 2.87
N PRO A 146 -2.51 -16.39 3.89
CA PRO A 146 -2.24 -17.46 4.85
C PRO A 146 -3.46 -17.91 5.67
N TRP A 147 -4.54 -17.16 5.62
CA TRP A 147 -5.80 -17.50 6.28
C TRP A 147 -6.88 -18.05 5.33
N GLU A 148 -6.48 -18.44 4.10
CA GLU A 148 -7.43 -19.01 3.14
C GLU A 148 -8.09 -20.28 3.70
N GLY A 149 -9.42 -20.28 3.72
CA GLY A 149 -10.24 -21.39 4.23
C GLY A 149 -10.47 -21.42 5.74
N ILE A 150 -9.79 -20.58 6.53
CA ILE A 150 -9.97 -20.53 8.00
C ILE A 150 -10.37 -19.15 8.53
N GLY A 151 -10.21 -18.10 7.71
CA GLY A 151 -10.47 -16.72 8.10
C GLY A 151 -9.35 -16.05 8.89
N TYR A 152 -9.26 -14.72 8.73
CA TYR A 152 -8.19 -13.93 9.33
C TYR A 152 -8.11 -14.01 10.86
N GLU A 153 -9.25 -13.96 11.56
CA GLU A 153 -9.26 -13.99 13.03
C GLU A 153 -8.72 -15.33 13.56
N THR A 154 -9.16 -16.44 12.97
CA THR A 154 -8.65 -17.77 13.36
C THR A 154 -7.15 -17.90 13.12
N TRP A 155 -6.68 -17.43 11.96
CA TRP A 155 -5.26 -17.45 11.63
C TRP A 155 -4.44 -16.61 12.62
N LYS A 156 -4.92 -15.40 12.95
CA LYS A 156 -4.25 -14.47 13.88
C LYS A 156 -4.10 -15.05 15.28
N GLU A 157 -5.08 -15.82 15.74
CA GLU A 157 -5.02 -16.48 17.07
C GLU A 157 -3.96 -17.60 17.13
N GLN A 158 -3.56 -18.14 15.98
CA GLN A 158 -2.62 -19.27 15.87
C GLN A 158 -1.16 -18.81 15.59
N ASN A 159 -0.93 -17.54 15.26
CA ASN A 159 0.35 -16.97 14.86
C ASN A 159 0.64 -15.64 15.55
#